data_6c8ef8f63f98b8e337f19f863e27687b
#
_entry.id   6c8ef8f63f98b8e337f19f863e27687b
#
_cell.length_a   1.000
_cell.length_b   1.000
_cell.length_c   1.000
_cell.angle_alpha   90.00
_cell.angle_beta   90.00
_cell.angle_gamma   90.00
#
_symmetry.space_group_name_H-M   'P 1'
#
loop_
_entity.id
_entity.type
_entity.pdbx_description
1 polymer ?
#
loop_
_entity_poly.entity_id
_entity_poly.type
_entity_poly.pdbx_seq_one_letter_code
_entity_poly.pdbx_strand_id
1 'polypeptide(L)'
;FLSYKHGKDDPLAKSLEKALEKFAKPTFKRRAIEIFRDSNDLSAAADLGEKIRNGLAESEYFVCMASLAYAKSKWCCREAEYWRDNKPIDNFLIVLTEGEILWDETTNDFDWSVTTAIPKELSGAFTGEPFYIDFRNAGPEGSLNLDNPEFKTRLVLLAATLHNKSIGDMVGEAVKQHKRTMRIRNAAITTLSILLFIAVASAIYAVGQKNKALLSNYIANSQAQFTEDPTKSLRLAEHAYKFAKSKKLPT
;
A
#
# COMPACT_ATOMS: atom_id res chain seq x y z
N PHE A 1 -15.89 10.70 -2.77
CA PHE A 1 -16.60 9.84 -3.74
C PHE A 1 -15.84 9.82 -5.06
N LEU A 2 -15.61 8.62 -5.62
CA LEU A 2 -15.02 8.44 -6.94
C LEU A 2 -16.09 7.94 -7.93
N SER A 3 -16.51 8.84 -8.82
CA SER A 3 -17.52 8.58 -9.85
C SER A 3 -16.88 8.31 -11.20
N TYR A 4 -17.23 7.20 -11.84
CA TYR A 4 -16.71 6.83 -13.15
C TYR A 4 -17.66 5.88 -13.89
N LYS A 5 -17.51 5.76 -15.19
CA LYS A 5 -18.27 4.79 -15.97
C LYS A 5 -17.56 3.44 -16.00
N HIS A 6 -18.23 2.41 -15.47
CA HIS A 6 -17.73 1.04 -15.50
C HIS A 6 -17.40 0.58 -16.92
N GLY A 7 -16.33 -0.21 -17.03
CA GLY A 7 -15.80 -0.74 -18.27
C GLY A 7 -14.36 -0.25 -18.53
N LYS A 8 -14.18 0.65 -19.49
CA LYS A 8 -12.85 1.14 -19.92
C LYS A 8 -12.10 1.86 -18.79
N ASP A 9 -12.80 2.59 -17.91
CA ASP A 9 -12.20 3.36 -16.82
C ASP A 9 -11.91 2.53 -15.55
N ASP A 10 -12.38 1.27 -15.45
CA ASP A 10 -12.18 0.40 -14.28
C ASP A 10 -10.71 0.24 -13.87
N PRO A 11 -9.75 -0.01 -14.79
CA PRO A 11 -8.34 -0.18 -14.42
C PRO A 11 -7.74 1.09 -13.81
N LEU A 12 -8.05 2.25 -14.39
CA LEU A 12 -7.57 3.54 -13.88
C LEU A 12 -8.24 3.88 -12.55
N ALA A 13 -9.54 3.67 -12.39
CA ALA A 13 -10.26 3.89 -11.14
C ALA A 13 -9.68 3.06 -9.99
N LYS A 14 -9.42 1.75 -10.21
CA LYS A 14 -8.77 0.86 -9.25
C LYS A 14 -7.35 1.30 -8.91
N SER A 15 -6.61 1.78 -9.89
CA SER A 15 -5.23 2.25 -9.70
C SER A 15 -5.18 3.56 -8.94
N LEU A 16 -6.07 4.51 -9.23
CA LEU A 16 -6.24 5.76 -8.49
C LEU A 16 -6.62 5.49 -7.03
N GLU A 17 -7.63 4.67 -6.77
CA GLU A 17 -8.04 4.27 -5.42
C GLU A 17 -6.85 3.73 -4.63
N LYS A 18 -6.19 2.69 -5.13
CA LYS A 18 -5.03 2.06 -4.46
C LYS A 18 -3.87 3.02 -4.26
N ALA A 19 -3.61 3.88 -5.23
CA ALA A 19 -2.51 4.83 -5.17
C ALA A 19 -2.80 5.95 -4.17
N LEU A 20 -4.01 6.54 -4.16
CA LEU A 20 -4.43 7.56 -3.19
C LEU A 20 -4.47 7.02 -1.76
N GLU A 21 -4.95 5.78 -1.56
CA GLU A 21 -4.95 5.14 -0.24
C GLU A 21 -3.53 4.91 0.32
N LYS A 22 -2.54 4.73 -0.57
CA LYS A 22 -1.15 4.45 -0.18
C LYS A 22 -0.27 5.70 -0.17
N PHE A 23 -0.57 6.67 -1.02
CA PHE A 23 0.27 7.86 -1.18
C PHE A 23 0.28 8.69 0.10
N ALA A 24 1.47 9.03 0.59
CA ALA A 24 1.67 9.79 1.82
C ALA A 24 0.94 9.22 3.06
N LYS A 25 0.67 7.90 3.08
CA LYS A 25 -0.04 7.22 4.17
C LYS A 25 0.71 7.30 5.49
N PRO A 26 0.12 7.81 6.58
CA PRO A 26 0.74 7.84 7.91
C PRO A 26 1.08 6.42 8.41
N THR A 27 2.21 6.25 9.11
CA THR A 27 2.81 4.95 9.47
C THR A 27 1.87 4.00 10.23
N PHE A 28 0.87 4.54 10.94
CA PHE A 28 -0.07 3.72 11.75
C PHE A 28 -1.52 3.78 11.26
N LYS A 29 -1.81 4.45 10.13
CA LYS A 29 -3.14 4.45 9.53
C LYS A 29 -3.26 3.34 8.48
N ARG A 30 -4.44 2.76 8.33
CA ARG A 30 -4.70 1.74 7.28
C ARG A 30 -4.67 2.36 5.89
N ARG A 31 -5.24 3.58 5.73
CA ARG A 31 -5.36 4.32 4.47
C ARG A 31 -4.95 5.77 4.69
N ALA A 32 -4.49 6.44 3.64
CA ALA A 32 -4.25 7.89 3.65
C ALA A 32 -5.59 8.64 3.54
N ILE A 33 -6.46 8.20 2.64
CA ILE A 33 -7.80 8.70 2.36
C ILE A 33 -8.73 7.49 2.28
N GLU A 34 -9.97 7.64 2.67
CA GLU A 34 -11.04 6.67 2.43
C GLU A 34 -11.79 7.06 1.15
N ILE A 35 -11.89 6.11 0.21
CA ILE A 35 -12.50 6.34 -1.09
C ILE A 35 -13.73 5.46 -1.20
N PHE A 36 -14.89 6.09 -1.36
CA PHE A 36 -16.11 5.39 -1.75
C PHE A 36 -16.11 5.23 -3.27
N ARG A 37 -16.15 3.97 -3.72
CA ARG A 37 -16.26 3.61 -5.14
C ARG A 37 -17.36 2.59 -5.31
N ASP A 38 -18.30 2.88 -6.20
CA ASP A 38 -19.55 2.16 -6.33
C ASP A 38 -19.41 0.64 -6.54
N SER A 39 -18.37 0.18 -7.25
CA SER A 39 -18.16 -1.25 -7.56
C SER A 39 -17.71 -2.12 -6.39
N ASN A 40 -17.13 -1.55 -5.32
CA ASN A 40 -16.58 -2.31 -4.19
C ASN A 40 -17.56 -2.43 -3.02
N ASP A 41 -18.45 -1.44 -2.88
CA ASP A 41 -19.35 -1.33 -1.73
C ASP A 41 -20.75 -1.87 -2.00
N LEU A 42 -21.01 -2.30 -3.25
CA LEU A 42 -22.26 -2.87 -3.69
C LEU A 42 -22.32 -4.39 -3.43
N SER A 43 -22.39 -4.79 -2.18
CA SER A 43 -22.97 -6.10 -1.87
C SER A 43 -24.46 -6.09 -2.23
N ALA A 44 -25.00 -7.22 -2.70
CA ALA A 44 -26.36 -7.40 -3.15
C ALA A 44 -27.42 -6.77 -2.19
N ALA A 45 -27.63 -5.48 -2.30
CA ALA A 45 -28.56 -4.71 -1.49
C ALA A 45 -29.77 -4.33 -2.35
N ALA A 46 -30.93 -4.41 -1.76
CA ALA A 46 -32.20 -4.15 -2.42
C ALA A 46 -32.38 -2.67 -2.87
N ASP A 47 -31.57 -1.74 -2.35
CA ASP A 47 -31.58 -0.31 -2.75
C ASP A 47 -30.16 0.22 -3.03
N LEU A 48 -29.75 0.03 -4.28
CA LEU A 48 -28.50 0.56 -4.81
C LEU A 48 -28.47 2.09 -4.78
N GLY A 49 -29.60 2.72 -5.07
CA GLY A 49 -29.73 4.18 -5.13
C GLY A 49 -29.56 4.86 -3.76
N GLU A 50 -29.97 4.22 -2.67
CA GLU A 50 -29.80 4.75 -1.32
C GLU A 50 -28.34 4.71 -0.87
N LYS A 51 -27.62 3.61 -1.11
CA LYS A 51 -26.20 3.52 -0.78
C LYS A 51 -25.33 4.54 -1.51
N ILE A 52 -25.61 4.75 -2.80
CA ILE A 52 -24.91 5.77 -3.59
C ILE A 52 -25.19 7.16 -3.03
N ARG A 53 -26.45 7.49 -2.72
CA ARG A 53 -26.81 8.77 -2.11
C ARG A 53 -26.14 9.00 -0.77
N ASN A 54 -26.08 7.96 0.09
CA ASN A 54 -25.38 8.05 1.37
C ASN A 54 -23.88 8.26 1.17
N GLY A 55 -23.24 7.53 0.25
CA GLY A 55 -21.83 7.73 -0.11
C GLY A 55 -21.54 9.14 -0.63
N LEU A 56 -22.43 9.71 -1.45
CA LEU A 56 -22.34 11.09 -1.93
C LEU A 56 -22.53 12.09 -0.77
N ALA A 57 -23.53 11.87 0.09
CA ALA A 57 -23.85 12.74 1.22
C ALA A 57 -22.69 12.80 2.25
N GLU A 58 -22.05 11.67 2.54
CA GLU A 58 -20.93 11.54 3.49
C GLU A 58 -19.59 12.00 2.92
N SER A 59 -19.46 12.08 1.59
CA SER A 59 -18.19 12.45 0.96
C SER A 59 -17.93 13.95 1.03
N GLU A 60 -16.69 14.32 1.31
CA GLU A 60 -16.21 15.70 1.30
C GLU A 60 -15.85 16.16 -0.11
N TYR A 61 -15.28 15.28 -0.93
CA TYR A 61 -14.91 15.55 -2.32
C TYR A 61 -15.58 14.60 -3.28
N PHE A 62 -15.88 15.11 -4.47
CA PHE A 62 -16.33 14.32 -5.62
C PHE A 62 -15.24 14.30 -6.69
N VAL A 63 -14.79 13.12 -7.06
CA VAL A 63 -13.80 12.94 -8.15
C VAL A 63 -14.55 12.36 -9.36
N CYS A 64 -14.75 13.17 -10.37
CA CYS A 64 -15.37 12.81 -11.64
C CYS A 64 -14.29 12.32 -12.61
N MET A 65 -14.34 11.05 -13.00
CA MET A 65 -13.51 10.54 -14.10
C MET A 65 -14.21 10.81 -15.44
N ALA A 66 -13.93 12.02 -15.96
CA ALA A 66 -14.55 12.56 -17.15
C ALA A 66 -14.14 11.79 -18.41
N SER A 67 -15.12 11.24 -19.13
CA SER A 67 -14.95 10.51 -20.39
C SER A 67 -16.18 10.60 -21.28
N LEU A 68 -16.05 10.24 -22.55
CA LEU A 68 -17.19 10.16 -23.48
C LEU A 68 -18.31 9.24 -22.96
N ALA A 69 -17.90 8.15 -22.30
CA ALA A 69 -18.84 7.20 -21.72
C ALA A 69 -19.48 7.71 -20.42
N TYR A 70 -18.72 8.46 -19.63
CA TYR A 70 -19.21 9.13 -18.41
C TYR A 70 -20.33 10.12 -18.73
N ALA A 71 -20.09 11.03 -19.68
CA ALA A 71 -21.03 12.07 -20.07
C ALA A 71 -22.38 11.53 -20.59
N LYS A 72 -22.42 10.28 -21.07
CA LYS A 72 -23.62 9.60 -21.58
C LYS A 72 -24.26 8.66 -20.56
N SER A 73 -23.65 8.46 -19.40
CA SER A 73 -24.12 7.53 -18.38
C SER A 73 -25.18 8.18 -17.51
N LYS A 74 -26.42 7.68 -17.56
CA LYS A 74 -27.53 8.18 -16.73
C LYS A 74 -27.21 8.16 -15.22
N TRP A 75 -26.41 7.21 -14.76
CA TRP A 75 -26.03 7.13 -13.35
C TRP A 75 -24.98 8.18 -13.00
N CYS A 76 -23.91 8.30 -13.78
CA CYS A 76 -22.87 9.30 -13.56
C CYS A 76 -23.44 10.74 -13.66
N CYS A 77 -24.34 10.98 -14.63
CA CYS A 77 -25.05 12.28 -14.73
C CYS A 77 -25.85 12.60 -13.45
N ARG A 78 -26.61 11.63 -12.91
CA ARG A 78 -27.35 11.80 -11.65
C ARG A 78 -26.46 12.03 -10.43
N GLU A 79 -25.33 11.37 -10.37
CA GLU A 79 -24.34 11.59 -9.30
C GLU A 79 -23.75 13.00 -9.35
N ALA A 80 -23.38 13.46 -10.55
CA ALA A 80 -22.89 14.82 -10.80
C ALA A 80 -23.96 15.87 -10.50
N GLU A 81 -25.20 15.65 -10.94
CA GLU A 81 -26.35 16.51 -10.65
C GLU A 81 -26.63 16.59 -9.15
N TYR A 82 -26.66 15.44 -8.45
CA TYR A 82 -26.82 15.42 -7.00
C TYR A 82 -25.73 16.26 -6.29
N TRP A 83 -24.48 16.13 -6.72
CA TRP A 83 -23.38 16.91 -6.13
C TRP A 83 -23.57 18.41 -6.36
N ARG A 84 -23.84 18.81 -7.61
CA ARG A 84 -24.12 20.20 -7.98
C ARG A 84 -25.20 20.84 -7.09
N ASP A 85 -26.28 20.09 -6.83
CA ASP A 85 -27.45 20.61 -6.14
C ASP A 85 -27.31 20.60 -4.60
N ASN A 86 -26.46 19.74 -4.04
CA ASN A 86 -26.42 19.50 -2.60
C ASN A 86 -25.05 19.75 -1.93
N LYS A 87 -23.98 19.97 -2.70
CA LYS A 87 -22.62 20.07 -2.20
C LYS A 87 -21.87 21.26 -2.81
N PRO A 88 -20.81 21.77 -2.15
CA PRO A 88 -19.96 22.81 -2.72
C PRO A 88 -19.34 22.35 -4.04
N ILE A 89 -19.52 23.15 -5.09
CA ILE A 89 -18.95 22.84 -6.41
C ILE A 89 -17.40 22.89 -6.41
N ASP A 90 -16.81 23.67 -5.51
CA ASP A 90 -15.36 23.75 -5.33
C ASP A 90 -14.71 22.41 -4.94
N ASN A 91 -15.50 21.50 -4.37
CA ASN A 91 -15.06 20.15 -4.02
C ASN A 91 -15.35 19.13 -5.14
N PHE A 92 -15.78 19.59 -6.32
CA PHE A 92 -15.97 18.78 -7.52
C PHE A 92 -14.68 18.78 -8.35
N LEU A 93 -13.95 17.68 -8.33
CA LEU A 93 -12.66 17.53 -9.00
C LEU A 93 -12.82 16.73 -10.30
N ILE A 94 -12.24 17.25 -11.39
CA ILE A 94 -12.33 16.62 -12.70
C ILE A 94 -11.02 15.93 -13.05
N VAL A 95 -11.09 14.65 -13.38
CA VAL A 95 -10.02 13.81 -13.89
C VAL A 95 -10.37 13.41 -15.31
N LEU A 96 -9.75 14.02 -16.32
CA LEU A 96 -10.02 13.74 -17.73
C LEU A 96 -9.33 12.44 -18.17
N THR A 97 -10.13 11.45 -18.55
CA THR A 97 -9.65 10.14 -19.02
C THR A 97 -9.85 9.93 -20.52
N GLU A 98 -10.87 10.58 -21.11
CA GLU A 98 -11.17 10.53 -22.55
C GLU A 98 -12.04 11.72 -22.97
N GLY A 99 -11.97 12.12 -24.22
CA GLY A 99 -12.75 13.23 -24.78
C GLY A 99 -12.08 14.57 -24.56
N GLU A 100 -12.88 15.64 -24.70
CA GLU A 100 -12.41 17.03 -24.61
C GLU A 100 -13.23 17.81 -23.58
N ILE A 101 -12.54 18.79 -22.97
CA ILE A 101 -13.14 19.82 -22.11
C ILE A 101 -12.59 21.14 -22.59
N LEU A 102 -13.48 22.07 -22.93
CA LEU A 102 -13.13 23.43 -23.34
C LEU A 102 -14.03 24.41 -22.59
N TRP A 103 -13.43 25.45 -22.04
CA TRP A 103 -14.14 26.56 -21.38
C TRP A 103 -14.33 27.72 -22.33
N ASP A 104 -15.49 28.34 -22.31
CA ASP A 104 -15.81 29.56 -23.06
C ASP A 104 -15.95 30.74 -22.08
N GLU A 105 -14.97 31.62 -22.10
CA GLU A 105 -14.96 32.80 -21.23
C GLU A 105 -16.12 33.77 -21.53
N THR A 106 -16.68 33.74 -22.76
CA THR A 106 -17.74 34.66 -23.15
C THR A 106 -19.09 34.28 -22.55
N THR A 107 -19.36 32.99 -22.44
CA THR A 107 -20.57 32.45 -21.81
C THR A 107 -20.37 32.14 -20.34
N ASN A 108 -19.13 32.16 -19.87
CA ASN A 108 -18.69 31.70 -18.53
C ASN A 108 -19.23 30.30 -18.22
N ASP A 109 -19.11 29.42 -19.20
CA ASP A 109 -19.52 27.99 -19.11
C ASP A 109 -18.62 27.17 -20.05
N PHE A 110 -18.82 25.87 -20.06
CA PHE A 110 -18.15 25.00 -21.03
C PHE A 110 -18.65 25.29 -22.46
N ASP A 111 -17.74 25.26 -23.43
CA ASP A 111 -18.14 25.19 -24.82
C ASP A 111 -18.74 23.82 -25.14
N TRP A 112 -20.05 23.72 -25.07
CA TRP A 112 -20.81 22.50 -25.28
C TRP A 112 -20.83 22.00 -26.73
N SER A 113 -20.23 22.74 -27.65
CA SER A 113 -20.01 22.28 -29.04
C SER A 113 -18.79 21.39 -29.17
N VAL A 114 -17.79 21.54 -28.27
CA VAL A 114 -16.52 20.82 -28.23
C VAL A 114 -16.44 19.88 -27.02
N THR A 115 -16.96 20.31 -25.87
CA THR A 115 -16.91 19.54 -24.62
C THR A 115 -17.73 18.27 -24.72
N THR A 116 -17.08 17.13 -24.56
CA THR A 116 -17.66 15.80 -24.73
C THR A 116 -17.49 14.88 -23.54
N ALA A 117 -16.61 15.24 -22.61
CA ALA A 117 -16.17 14.36 -21.53
C ALA A 117 -17.02 14.47 -20.24
N ILE A 118 -17.77 15.56 -20.08
CA ILE A 118 -18.59 15.84 -18.89
C ILE A 118 -20.08 15.98 -19.26
N PRO A 119 -20.99 15.69 -18.31
CA PRO A 119 -22.43 15.78 -18.55
C PRO A 119 -22.92 17.23 -18.63
N LYS A 120 -23.89 17.48 -19.52
CA LYS A 120 -24.52 18.80 -19.70
C LYS A 120 -25.26 19.29 -18.46
N GLU A 121 -25.60 18.40 -17.57
CA GLU A 121 -26.21 18.69 -16.27
C GLU A 121 -25.34 19.60 -15.38
N LEU A 122 -24.04 19.73 -15.71
CA LEU A 122 -23.10 20.64 -15.05
C LEU A 122 -23.03 22.03 -15.68
N SER A 123 -23.86 22.33 -16.72
CA SER A 123 -23.91 23.66 -17.30
C SER A 123 -24.29 24.71 -16.27
N GLY A 124 -23.54 25.82 -16.22
CA GLY A 124 -23.73 26.90 -15.26
C GLY A 124 -23.40 26.57 -13.81
N ALA A 125 -22.83 25.38 -13.53
CA ALA A 125 -22.50 24.98 -12.17
C ALA A 125 -21.24 25.67 -11.63
N PHE A 126 -20.29 26.00 -12.51
CA PHE A 126 -19.00 26.59 -12.14
C PHE A 126 -19.02 28.10 -12.31
N THR A 127 -18.41 28.83 -11.39
CA THR A 127 -18.29 30.30 -11.43
C THR A 127 -17.12 30.79 -12.27
N GLY A 128 -16.26 29.90 -12.74
CA GLY A 128 -15.10 30.14 -13.60
C GLY A 128 -14.55 28.83 -14.09
N GLU A 129 -13.55 28.86 -14.98
CA GLU A 129 -12.94 27.67 -15.56
C GLU A 129 -12.46 26.69 -14.49
N PRO A 130 -13.05 25.49 -14.41
CA PRO A 130 -12.60 24.50 -13.43
C PRO A 130 -11.27 23.88 -13.84
N PHE A 131 -10.36 23.73 -12.88
CA PHE A 131 -9.13 22.99 -13.09
C PHE A 131 -9.44 21.49 -13.24
N TYR A 132 -8.87 20.87 -14.27
CA TYR A 132 -8.94 19.43 -14.43
C TYR A 132 -7.55 18.80 -14.58
N ILE A 133 -7.43 17.54 -14.16
CA ILE A 133 -6.19 16.78 -14.26
C ILE A 133 -6.31 15.82 -15.44
N ASP A 134 -5.44 15.97 -16.44
CA ASP A 134 -5.46 15.15 -17.66
C ASP A 134 -4.74 13.81 -17.45
N PHE A 135 -5.48 12.73 -17.40
CA PHE A 135 -4.99 11.36 -17.28
C PHE A 135 -5.02 10.58 -18.60
N ARG A 136 -5.37 11.19 -19.73
CA ARG A 136 -5.42 10.52 -21.06
C ARG A 136 -4.08 9.86 -21.44
N ASN A 137 -2.97 10.47 -21.01
CA ASN A 137 -1.62 10.00 -21.25
C ASN A 137 -0.89 9.58 -19.96
N ALA A 138 -1.60 9.03 -18.99
CA ALA A 138 -1.00 8.59 -17.72
C ALA A 138 -0.18 7.29 -17.83
N GLY A 139 -0.17 6.67 -19.01
CA GLY A 139 0.55 5.44 -19.32
C GLY A 139 -0.38 4.25 -19.63
N PRO A 140 0.16 3.16 -20.16
CA PRO A 140 -0.61 1.95 -20.44
C PRO A 140 -1.13 1.32 -19.14
N GLU A 141 -2.21 0.52 -19.23
CA GLU A 141 -2.91 -0.07 -18.09
C GLU A 141 -1.99 -0.75 -17.07
N GLY A 142 -0.99 -1.49 -17.52
CA GLY A 142 -0.03 -2.19 -16.64
C GLY A 142 0.97 -1.27 -15.91
N SER A 143 1.03 0.02 -16.27
CA SER A 143 1.94 1.02 -15.67
C SER A 143 1.24 2.06 -14.80
N LEU A 144 -0.06 1.93 -14.55
CA LEU A 144 -0.84 2.85 -13.72
C LEU A 144 -0.55 2.63 -12.21
N ASN A 145 0.66 3.01 -11.80
CA ASN A 145 1.12 2.85 -10.41
C ASN A 145 2.11 3.95 -10.02
N LEU A 146 2.50 3.98 -8.74
CA LEU A 146 3.40 5.00 -8.18
C LEU A 146 4.85 4.95 -8.70
N ASP A 147 5.23 3.90 -9.44
CA ASP A 147 6.56 3.77 -10.06
C ASP A 147 6.61 4.47 -11.42
N ASN A 148 5.45 4.71 -12.05
CA ASN A 148 5.33 5.48 -13.28
C ASN A 148 5.35 6.99 -12.97
N PRO A 149 6.34 7.75 -13.47
CA PRO A 149 6.47 9.18 -13.19
C PRO A 149 5.27 10.01 -13.69
N GLU A 150 4.72 9.66 -14.86
CA GLU A 150 3.58 10.36 -15.47
C GLU A 150 2.32 10.21 -14.63
N PHE A 151 1.99 8.97 -14.26
CA PHE A 151 0.87 8.67 -13.37
C PHE A 151 1.06 9.34 -11.99
N LYS A 152 2.27 9.21 -11.42
CA LYS A 152 2.59 9.77 -10.11
C LYS A 152 2.45 11.28 -10.05
N THR A 153 2.91 12.00 -11.08
CA THR A 153 2.81 13.47 -11.14
C THR A 153 1.34 13.91 -11.10
N ARG A 154 0.48 13.28 -11.88
CA ARG A 154 -0.96 13.57 -11.91
C ARG A 154 -1.65 13.19 -10.59
N LEU A 155 -1.25 12.04 -10.03
CA LEU A 155 -1.75 11.59 -8.73
C LEU A 155 -1.41 12.59 -7.61
N VAL A 156 -0.19 13.16 -7.62
CA VAL A 156 0.23 14.14 -6.60
C VAL A 156 -0.66 15.39 -6.64
N LEU A 157 -1.02 15.87 -7.84
CA LEU A 157 -1.95 17.00 -7.98
C LEU A 157 -3.30 16.69 -7.32
N LEU A 158 -3.88 15.54 -7.65
CA LEU A 158 -5.14 15.10 -7.06
C LEU A 158 -5.05 14.91 -5.54
N ALA A 159 -3.99 14.24 -5.07
CA ALA A 159 -3.76 14.01 -3.65
C ALA A 159 -3.54 15.32 -2.86
N ALA A 160 -2.84 16.29 -3.43
CA ALA A 160 -2.63 17.60 -2.80
C ALA A 160 -3.96 18.32 -2.53
N THR A 161 -4.86 18.33 -3.51
CA THR A 161 -6.20 18.90 -3.36
C THR A 161 -7.03 18.14 -2.32
N LEU A 162 -7.09 16.80 -2.40
CA LEU A 162 -7.85 15.97 -1.47
C LEU A 162 -7.36 16.06 -0.01
N HIS A 163 -6.07 16.38 0.20
CA HIS A 163 -5.50 16.58 1.54
C HIS A 163 -5.48 18.04 1.98
N ASN A 164 -5.93 18.97 1.14
CA ASN A 164 -5.81 20.41 1.36
C ASN A 164 -4.38 20.82 1.72
N LYS A 165 -3.39 20.34 0.96
CA LYS A 165 -1.96 20.58 1.16
C LYS A 165 -1.30 21.07 -0.12
N SER A 166 -0.18 21.77 0.02
CA SER A 166 0.64 22.11 -1.14
C SER A 166 1.29 20.86 -1.75
N ILE A 167 1.56 20.88 -3.05
CA ILE A 167 2.26 19.79 -3.76
C ILE A 167 3.62 19.52 -3.11
N GLY A 168 4.35 20.59 -2.71
CA GLY A 168 5.65 20.46 -2.04
C GLY A 168 5.57 19.73 -0.72
N ASP A 169 4.55 20.03 0.09
CA ASP A 169 4.33 19.35 1.36
C ASP A 169 3.96 17.87 1.17
N MET A 170 3.10 17.57 0.19
CA MET A 170 2.71 16.20 -0.13
C MET A 170 3.90 15.34 -0.57
N VAL A 171 4.75 15.86 -1.46
CA VAL A 171 5.99 15.17 -1.87
C VAL A 171 6.96 15.03 -0.70
N GLY A 172 7.11 16.08 0.11
CA GLY A 172 7.94 16.05 1.31
C GLY A 172 7.48 15.02 2.34
N GLU A 173 6.19 14.91 2.59
CA GLU A 173 5.62 13.88 3.48
C GLU A 173 5.84 12.46 2.94
N ALA A 174 5.60 12.24 1.66
CA ALA A 174 5.85 10.95 1.03
C ALA A 174 7.31 10.50 1.17
N VAL A 175 8.27 11.42 0.96
CA VAL A 175 9.71 11.15 1.12
C VAL A 175 10.06 10.87 2.59
N LYS A 176 9.55 11.68 3.53
CA LYS A 176 9.77 11.46 4.98
C LYS A 176 9.25 10.10 5.44
N GLN A 177 8.06 9.73 5.00
CA GLN A 177 7.45 8.46 5.37
C GLN A 177 8.20 7.28 4.75
N HIS A 178 8.62 7.37 3.51
CA HIS A 178 9.45 6.34 2.88
C HIS A 178 10.76 6.12 3.65
N LYS A 179 11.47 7.21 3.98
CA LYS A 179 12.70 7.15 4.79
C LYS A 179 12.45 6.54 6.18
N ARG A 180 11.34 6.89 6.85
CA ARG A 180 10.98 6.34 8.16
C ARG A 180 10.71 4.83 8.08
N THR A 181 9.92 4.40 7.10
CA THR A 181 9.61 2.98 6.88
C THR A 181 10.88 2.17 6.60
N MET A 182 11.78 2.70 5.76
CA MET A 182 13.08 2.06 5.48
C MET A 182 13.95 1.95 6.74
N ARG A 183 13.99 2.99 7.59
CA ARG A 183 14.73 2.93 8.86
C ARG A 183 14.19 1.86 9.79
N ILE A 184 12.86 1.79 9.97
CA ILE A 184 12.21 0.76 10.82
C ILE A 184 12.50 -0.64 10.27
N ARG A 185 12.36 -0.85 8.96
CA ARG A 185 12.65 -2.12 8.31
C ARG A 185 14.11 -2.54 8.52
N ASN A 186 15.07 -1.63 8.29
CA ASN A 186 16.47 -1.92 8.44
C ASN A 186 16.83 -2.22 9.91
N ALA A 187 16.27 -1.47 10.87
CA ALA A 187 16.42 -1.73 12.30
C ALA A 187 15.88 -3.13 12.68
N ALA A 188 14.71 -3.51 12.18
CA ALA A 188 14.15 -4.85 12.43
C ALA A 188 15.03 -5.96 11.85
N ILE A 189 15.52 -5.82 10.62
CA ILE A 189 16.44 -6.79 10.00
C ILE A 189 17.72 -6.92 10.83
N THR A 190 18.32 -5.79 11.23
CA THR A 190 19.56 -5.79 12.04
C THR A 190 19.33 -6.50 13.39
N THR A 191 18.22 -6.20 14.08
CA THR A 191 17.88 -6.85 15.36
C THR A 191 17.70 -8.36 15.20
N LEU A 192 16.95 -8.80 14.18
CA LEU A 192 16.78 -10.23 13.89
C LEU A 192 18.08 -10.93 13.57
N SER A 193 18.99 -10.28 12.82
CA SER A 193 20.30 -10.83 12.50
C SER A 193 21.18 -11.01 13.74
N ILE A 194 21.15 -10.05 14.66
CA ILE A 194 21.87 -10.14 15.94
C ILE A 194 21.32 -11.28 16.79
N LEU A 195 19.99 -11.39 16.90
CA LEU A 195 19.35 -12.47 17.67
C LEU A 195 19.68 -13.85 17.09
N LEU A 196 19.69 -13.99 15.77
CA LEU A 196 20.09 -15.21 15.10
C LEU A 196 21.55 -15.57 15.41
N PHE A 197 22.45 -14.60 15.35
CA PHE A 197 23.85 -14.80 15.68
C PHE A 197 24.04 -15.28 17.14
N ILE A 198 23.35 -14.66 18.10
CA ILE A 198 23.37 -15.06 19.50
C ILE A 198 22.84 -16.49 19.67
N ALA A 199 21.75 -16.84 18.99
CA ALA A 199 21.16 -18.17 19.05
C ALA A 199 22.12 -19.23 18.51
N VAL A 200 22.78 -18.97 17.38
CA VAL A 200 23.78 -19.89 16.82
C VAL A 200 25.00 -20.02 17.74
N ALA A 201 25.51 -18.91 18.26
CA ALA A 201 26.65 -18.93 19.20
C ALA A 201 26.31 -19.71 20.48
N SER A 202 25.14 -19.51 21.06
CA SER A 202 24.70 -20.26 22.25
C SER A 202 24.49 -21.75 21.96
N ALA A 203 23.98 -22.12 20.79
CA ALA A 203 23.86 -23.51 20.38
C ALA A 203 25.23 -24.20 20.26
N ILE A 204 26.22 -23.54 19.63
CA ILE A 204 27.58 -24.03 19.52
C ILE A 204 28.19 -24.21 20.92
N TYR A 205 28.04 -23.22 21.81
CA TYR A 205 28.50 -23.27 23.19
C TYR A 205 27.86 -24.44 23.96
N ALA A 206 26.54 -24.62 23.86
CA ALA A 206 25.84 -25.72 24.52
C ALA A 206 26.28 -27.10 24.03
N VAL A 207 26.54 -27.27 22.72
CA VAL A 207 27.10 -28.52 22.16
C VAL A 207 28.49 -28.75 22.70
N GLY A 208 29.35 -27.72 22.81
CA GLY A 208 30.67 -27.82 23.42
C GLY A 208 30.63 -28.26 24.88
N GLN A 209 29.73 -27.70 25.70
CA GLN A 209 29.54 -28.08 27.09
C GLN A 209 29.00 -29.51 27.23
N LYS A 210 28.06 -29.91 26.40
CA LYS A 210 27.53 -31.29 26.35
C LYS A 210 28.68 -32.29 26.04
N ASN A 211 29.54 -31.99 25.07
CA ASN A 211 30.63 -32.88 24.71
C ASN A 211 31.67 -32.99 25.85
N LYS A 212 32.00 -31.90 26.55
CA LYS A 212 32.85 -31.92 27.74
C LYS A 212 32.25 -32.76 28.85
N ALA A 213 30.97 -32.60 29.15
CA ALA A 213 30.28 -33.36 30.19
C ALA A 213 30.23 -34.87 29.87
N LEU A 214 30.01 -35.24 28.61
CA LEU A 214 30.06 -36.64 28.15
C LEU A 214 31.46 -37.24 28.32
N LEU A 215 32.51 -36.50 27.95
CA LEU A 215 33.89 -36.95 28.14
C LEU A 215 34.21 -37.17 29.63
N SER A 216 33.87 -36.23 30.48
CA SER A 216 34.03 -36.33 31.93
C SER A 216 33.30 -37.56 32.51
N ASN A 217 32.10 -37.85 32.03
CA ASN A 217 31.32 -39.00 32.44
C ASN A 217 31.97 -40.33 32.00
N TYR A 218 32.51 -40.42 30.79
CA TYR A 218 33.25 -41.62 30.33
C TYR A 218 34.53 -41.86 31.17
N ILE A 219 35.28 -40.79 31.51
CA ILE A 219 36.47 -40.89 32.35
C ILE A 219 36.07 -41.36 33.75
N ALA A 220 35.06 -40.74 34.37
CA ALA A 220 34.62 -41.12 35.72
C ALA A 220 34.14 -42.58 35.78
N ASN A 221 33.35 -43.01 34.79
CA ASN A 221 32.89 -44.40 34.70
C ASN A 221 34.03 -45.40 34.49
N SER A 222 35.05 -45.05 33.72
CA SER A 222 36.25 -45.87 33.54
C SER A 222 36.98 -46.05 34.88
N GLN A 223 37.20 -44.95 35.62
CA GLN A 223 37.85 -45.00 36.93
C GLN A 223 37.04 -45.80 37.97
N ALA A 224 35.72 -45.67 38.01
CA ALA A 224 34.86 -46.41 38.93
C ALA A 224 34.89 -47.93 38.68
N GLN A 225 35.07 -48.34 37.44
CA GLN A 225 35.09 -49.77 37.06
C GLN A 225 36.47 -50.43 37.19
N PHE A 226 37.52 -49.63 37.50
CA PHE A 226 38.90 -50.13 37.48
C PHE A 226 39.17 -51.25 38.45
N THR A 227 38.55 -51.20 39.65
CA THR A 227 38.67 -52.21 40.69
C THR A 227 37.79 -53.43 40.52
N GLU A 228 36.62 -53.29 39.89
CA GLU A 228 35.64 -54.35 39.72
C GLU A 228 35.86 -55.17 38.41
N ASP A 229 36.09 -54.46 37.31
CA ASP A 229 36.29 -55.03 35.96
C ASP A 229 37.32 -54.24 35.19
N PRO A 230 38.64 -54.58 35.29
CA PRO A 230 39.72 -53.88 34.59
C PRO A 230 39.58 -53.88 33.05
N THR A 231 38.97 -54.93 32.48
CA THR A 231 38.78 -55.04 31.03
C THR A 231 37.72 -54.03 30.54
N LYS A 232 36.63 -53.87 31.29
CA LYS A 232 35.59 -52.91 31.00
C LYS A 232 36.09 -51.45 31.21
N SER A 233 36.87 -51.20 32.26
CA SER A 233 37.49 -49.93 32.50
C SER A 233 38.38 -49.51 31.31
N LEU A 234 39.26 -50.40 30.80
CA LEU A 234 40.11 -50.13 29.66
C LEU A 234 39.33 -49.79 28.39
N ARG A 235 38.22 -50.52 28.11
CA ARG A 235 37.34 -50.21 26.97
C ARG A 235 36.65 -48.84 27.08
N LEU A 236 36.24 -48.43 28.28
CA LEU A 236 35.67 -47.13 28.54
C LEU A 236 36.67 -46.01 28.35
N ALA A 237 37.93 -46.22 28.80
CA ALA A 237 39.02 -45.28 28.60
C ALA A 237 39.37 -45.11 27.13
N GLU A 238 39.40 -46.18 26.36
CA GLU A 238 39.62 -46.14 24.92
C GLU A 238 38.51 -45.40 24.20
N HIS A 239 37.26 -45.62 24.62
CA HIS A 239 36.10 -44.92 24.07
C HIS A 239 36.15 -43.41 24.39
N ALA A 240 36.51 -43.04 25.62
CA ALA A 240 36.70 -41.64 26.02
C ALA A 240 37.78 -40.96 25.16
N TYR A 241 38.91 -41.63 24.95
CA TYR A 241 40.01 -41.12 24.11
C TYR A 241 39.55 -40.90 22.65
N LYS A 242 38.90 -41.90 22.04
CA LYS A 242 38.39 -41.81 20.67
C LYS A 242 37.33 -40.68 20.54
N PHE A 243 36.47 -40.52 21.55
CA PHE A 243 35.47 -39.45 21.61
C PHE A 243 36.14 -38.08 21.70
N ALA A 244 37.10 -37.89 22.62
CA ALA A 244 37.83 -36.63 22.77
C ALA A 244 38.54 -36.25 21.47
N LYS A 245 39.25 -37.20 20.83
CA LYS A 245 39.92 -36.99 19.55
C LYS A 245 38.94 -36.59 18.43
N SER A 246 37.77 -37.25 18.34
CA SER A 246 36.76 -36.95 17.34
C SER A 246 36.14 -35.56 17.52
N LYS A 247 36.04 -35.06 18.74
CA LYS A 247 35.46 -33.75 19.09
C LYS A 247 36.50 -32.67 19.33
N LYS A 248 37.82 -32.97 19.11
CA LYS A 248 38.93 -32.07 19.36
C LYS A 248 38.96 -31.50 20.78
N LEU A 249 38.60 -32.33 21.76
CA LEU A 249 38.68 -31.99 23.18
C LEU A 249 40.05 -32.32 23.74
N PRO A 250 40.53 -31.63 24.82
CA PRO A 250 41.73 -31.99 25.49
C PRO A 250 41.60 -33.42 26.06
N THR A 251 42.60 -34.26 25.82
CA THR A 251 42.68 -35.66 26.27
C THR A 251 43.47 -35.76 27.55
#